data_3f84ec04c15ca44f8abebbe7ab1f9655
#
_entry.id   3f84ec04c15ca44f8abebbe7ab1f9655
#
_cell.length_a   1.000
_cell.length_b   1.000
_cell.length_c   1.000
_cell.angle_alpha   90.00
_cell.angle_beta   90.00
_cell.angle_gamma   90.00
#
_symmetry.space_group_name_H-M   'P 1'
#
loop_
_entity.id
_entity.type
_entity.pdbx_description
1 polymer ?
#
loop_
_entity_poly.entity_id
_entity_poly.type
_entity_poly.pdbx_seq_one_letter_code
_entity_poly.pdbx_strand_id
1 'polypeptide(L)'
;MARKPPPGSLDEDAWIEVIARMDEVYSKLVQDEIALEEKNVELEQSQQFIAGLLSSMSDVLLACDPEGRIEESNSALRTLVGLDEQSLSGSPAYALLADPHSETQLRQTLASLRHPNASASLEVNFRDASGAPVPVDVSCTVRSAGNGRFIGHVLVGRPLGELKHAYRQLHEAHEALKRTQQQLLHAEKMASLGRLVAGVAHELNNPISFVLANAHVLDSYGKRLQQYLQAVHDGESQTGLQALRRQLRIDPL
;
A
#
# COMPACT_ATOMS: atom_id res chain seq x y z
N MET A 1 -43.13 45.09 -90.81
CA MET A 1 -42.50 45.86 -89.71
C MET A 1 -42.76 45.13 -88.42
N ALA A 2 -41.78 44.38 -87.97
CA ALA A 2 -41.83 43.67 -86.66
C ALA A 2 -41.45 44.66 -85.56
N ARG A 3 -42.28 44.91 -84.57
CA ARG A 3 -41.98 45.74 -83.41
C ARG A 3 -40.98 45.04 -82.49
N LYS A 4 -39.85 45.67 -82.30
CA LYS A 4 -38.82 45.25 -81.31
C LYS A 4 -39.40 45.40 -79.91
N PRO A 5 -39.37 44.37 -79.10
CA PRO A 5 -39.86 44.49 -77.72
C PRO A 5 -39.04 45.50 -76.87
N PRO A 6 -39.65 46.15 -75.85
CA PRO A 6 -38.95 47.18 -75.05
C PRO A 6 -37.81 46.54 -74.21
N PRO A 7 -36.72 47.27 -74.05
CA PRO A 7 -35.62 46.79 -73.21
C PRO A 7 -36.04 46.89 -71.71
N GLY A 8 -36.36 45.77 -71.10
CA GLY A 8 -36.62 45.75 -69.66
C GLY A 8 -37.60 44.66 -69.14
N SER A 9 -38.15 43.79 -70.02
CA SER A 9 -38.78 42.57 -69.52
C SER A 9 -37.77 41.49 -69.38
N LEU A 10 -37.27 41.31 -68.17
CA LEU A 10 -36.65 40.05 -67.80
C LEU A 10 -37.67 38.96 -68.08
N ASP A 11 -37.25 37.96 -68.89
CA ASP A 11 -38.08 36.82 -69.27
C ASP A 11 -38.67 36.20 -68.01
N GLU A 12 -39.95 35.95 -67.93
CA GLU A 12 -40.63 35.33 -66.78
C GLU A 12 -39.95 34.01 -66.40
N ASP A 13 -39.45 33.28 -67.38
CA ASP A 13 -38.65 32.05 -67.19
C ASP A 13 -37.32 32.29 -66.48
N ALA A 14 -36.62 33.42 -66.75
CA ALA A 14 -35.40 33.76 -66.07
C ALA A 14 -35.63 34.11 -64.56
N TRP A 15 -36.73 34.73 -64.21
CA TRP A 15 -37.13 34.97 -62.84
C TRP A 15 -37.48 33.70 -62.07
N ILE A 16 -38.14 32.75 -62.68
CA ILE A 16 -38.45 31.43 -62.13
C ILE A 16 -37.17 30.66 -61.84
N GLU A 17 -36.24 30.68 -62.78
CA GLU A 17 -34.91 30.04 -62.61
C GLU A 17 -34.08 30.66 -61.43
N VAL A 18 -34.10 31.98 -61.29
CA VAL A 18 -33.43 32.69 -60.17
C VAL A 18 -34.09 32.32 -58.83
N ILE A 19 -35.45 32.31 -58.77
CA ILE A 19 -36.18 31.95 -57.55
C ILE A 19 -35.85 30.48 -57.15
N ALA A 20 -35.92 29.55 -58.10
CA ALA A 20 -35.63 28.14 -57.86
C ALA A 20 -34.19 27.95 -57.36
N ARG A 21 -33.22 28.69 -57.91
CA ARG A 21 -31.80 28.64 -57.46
C ARG A 21 -31.58 29.30 -56.10
N MET A 22 -32.36 30.36 -55.79
CA MET A 22 -32.37 30.94 -54.44
C MET A 22 -32.93 29.95 -53.41
N ASP A 23 -34.04 29.26 -53.72
CA ASP A 23 -34.65 28.28 -52.84
C ASP A 23 -33.70 27.09 -52.58
N GLU A 24 -33.00 26.61 -53.62
CA GLU A 24 -31.97 25.56 -53.49
C GLU A 24 -30.82 26.02 -52.58
N VAL A 25 -30.31 27.24 -52.76
CA VAL A 25 -29.24 27.81 -51.93
C VAL A 25 -29.69 28.01 -50.48
N TYR A 26 -30.94 28.55 -50.29
CA TYR A 26 -31.51 28.69 -48.96
C TYR A 26 -31.71 27.36 -48.26
N SER A 27 -32.25 26.36 -48.94
CA SER A 27 -32.43 25.01 -48.39
C SER A 27 -31.07 24.40 -47.96
N LYS A 28 -30.05 24.57 -48.81
CA LYS A 28 -28.68 24.11 -48.47
C LYS A 28 -28.08 24.85 -47.30
N LEU A 29 -28.21 26.18 -47.22
CA LEU A 29 -27.76 26.98 -46.09
C LEU A 29 -28.40 26.55 -44.77
N VAL A 30 -29.71 26.34 -44.76
CA VAL A 30 -30.44 25.86 -43.58
C VAL A 30 -29.99 24.45 -43.16
N GLN A 31 -29.76 23.54 -44.13
CA GLN A 31 -29.25 22.20 -43.85
C GLN A 31 -27.81 22.25 -43.28
N ASP A 32 -26.95 23.09 -43.86
CA ASP A 32 -25.57 23.26 -43.38
C ASP A 32 -25.55 23.88 -41.96
N GLU A 33 -26.45 24.83 -41.65
CA GLU A 33 -26.59 25.43 -40.31
C GLU A 33 -27.06 24.41 -39.28
N ILE A 34 -28.08 23.59 -39.59
CA ILE A 34 -28.54 22.50 -38.71
C ILE A 34 -27.39 21.50 -38.45
N ALA A 35 -26.68 21.08 -39.50
CA ALA A 35 -25.58 20.14 -39.37
C ALA A 35 -24.42 20.70 -38.52
N LEU A 36 -24.13 22.01 -38.61
CA LEU A 36 -23.18 22.71 -37.77
C LEU A 36 -23.63 22.77 -36.31
N GLU A 37 -24.92 23.06 -36.08
CA GLU A 37 -25.47 23.08 -34.71
C GLU A 37 -25.45 21.70 -34.07
N GLU A 38 -25.83 20.63 -34.80
CA GLU A 38 -25.70 19.25 -34.32
C GLU A 38 -24.25 18.89 -33.98
N LYS A 39 -23.27 19.28 -34.80
CA LYS A 39 -21.85 19.05 -34.54
C LYS A 39 -21.33 19.83 -33.34
N ASN A 40 -21.77 21.06 -33.14
CA ASN A 40 -21.42 21.84 -31.96
C ASN A 40 -21.95 21.20 -30.68
N VAL A 41 -23.20 20.76 -30.66
CA VAL A 41 -23.80 20.06 -29.52
C VAL A 41 -23.05 18.76 -29.21
N GLU A 42 -22.71 17.96 -30.25
CA GLU A 42 -21.92 16.73 -30.09
C GLU A 42 -20.55 17.04 -29.50
N LEU A 43 -19.88 18.09 -29.98
CA LEU A 43 -18.57 18.53 -29.48
C LEU A 43 -18.65 19.00 -28.01
N GLU A 44 -19.65 19.80 -27.65
CA GLU A 44 -19.85 20.25 -26.27
C GLU A 44 -20.15 19.08 -25.33
N GLN A 45 -20.96 18.12 -25.72
CA GLN A 45 -21.24 16.92 -24.94
C GLN A 45 -19.95 16.09 -24.75
N SER A 46 -19.15 15.93 -25.79
CA SER A 46 -17.86 15.23 -25.73
C SER A 46 -16.89 15.93 -24.79
N GLN A 47 -16.78 17.26 -24.86
CA GLN A 47 -15.94 18.06 -23.97
C GLN A 47 -16.37 17.94 -22.50
N GLN A 48 -17.69 18.04 -22.25
CA GLN A 48 -18.25 17.89 -20.89
C GLN A 48 -17.97 16.48 -20.33
N PHE A 49 -18.12 15.45 -21.16
CA PHE A 49 -17.83 14.08 -20.77
C PHE A 49 -16.35 13.89 -20.39
N ILE A 50 -15.42 14.37 -21.23
CA ILE A 50 -13.98 14.32 -20.96
C ILE A 50 -13.64 15.09 -19.67
N ALA A 51 -14.18 16.30 -19.52
CA ALA A 51 -13.96 17.10 -18.32
C ALA A 51 -14.49 16.40 -17.05
N GLY A 52 -15.65 15.73 -17.15
CA GLY A 52 -16.22 14.92 -16.08
C GLY A 52 -15.31 13.73 -15.69
N LEU A 53 -14.78 13.03 -16.69
CA LEU A 53 -13.83 11.94 -16.44
C LEU A 53 -12.56 12.43 -15.75
N LEU A 54 -11.94 13.49 -16.27
CA LEU A 54 -10.71 14.08 -15.70
C LEU A 54 -10.92 14.62 -14.28
N SER A 55 -12.10 15.15 -13.97
CA SER A 55 -12.41 15.66 -12.63
C SER A 55 -12.71 14.56 -11.61
N SER A 56 -13.15 13.37 -12.06
CA SER A 56 -13.41 12.22 -11.17
C SER A 56 -12.16 11.40 -10.86
N MET A 57 -11.06 11.61 -11.58
CA MET A 57 -9.80 10.91 -11.34
C MET A 57 -9.10 11.45 -10.10
N SER A 58 -8.60 10.54 -9.26
CA SER A 58 -7.74 10.88 -8.12
C SER A 58 -6.28 11.12 -8.52
N ASP A 59 -5.90 10.68 -9.73
CA ASP A 59 -4.57 10.90 -10.26
C ASP A 59 -4.42 12.37 -10.71
N VAL A 60 -3.28 12.99 -10.40
CA VAL A 60 -2.97 14.34 -10.87
C VAL A 60 -2.66 14.30 -12.36
N LEU A 61 -3.16 15.28 -13.10
CA LEU A 61 -2.90 15.41 -14.53
C LEU A 61 -2.51 16.85 -14.84
N LEU A 62 -1.45 16.98 -15.62
CA LEU A 62 -1.04 18.27 -16.19
C LEU A 62 -0.50 18.09 -17.60
N ALA A 63 -0.79 19.06 -18.46
CA ALA A 63 -0.22 19.19 -19.79
C ALA A 63 0.73 20.37 -19.81
N CYS A 64 1.90 20.18 -20.40
CA CYS A 64 2.95 21.20 -20.53
C CYS A 64 3.27 21.48 -21.99
N ASP A 65 3.75 22.68 -22.25
CA ASP A 65 4.40 23.06 -23.49
C ASP A 65 5.79 22.40 -23.66
N PRO A 66 6.50 22.58 -24.79
CA PRO A 66 7.86 22.04 -25.00
C PRO A 66 8.90 22.56 -23.98
N GLU A 67 8.68 23.68 -23.37
CA GLU A 67 9.53 24.32 -22.36
C GLU A 67 9.23 23.83 -20.94
N GLY A 68 8.18 22.98 -20.76
CA GLY A 68 7.75 22.44 -19.48
C GLY A 68 6.88 23.39 -18.65
N ARG A 69 6.25 24.38 -19.31
CA ARG A 69 5.25 25.25 -18.66
C ARG A 69 3.87 24.62 -18.73
N ILE A 70 3.13 24.74 -17.68
CA ILE A 70 1.80 24.16 -17.53
C ILE A 70 0.81 24.92 -18.43
N GLU A 71 0.16 24.22 -19.33
CA GLU A 71 -0.96 24.73 -20.14
C GLU A 71 -2.32 24.38 -19.51
N GLU A 72 -2.45 23.12 -19.05
CA GLU A 72 -3.70 22.59 -18.48
C GLU A 72 -3.43 21.74 -17.24
N SER A 73 -4.38 21.70 -16.32
CA SER A 73 -4.31 20.88 -15.10
C SER A 73 -5.70 20.42 -14.67
N ASN A 74 -5.80 19.22 -14.07
CA ASN A 74 -7.05 18.75 -13.51
C ASN A 74 -7.28 19.23 -12.07
N SER A 75 -8.49 19.00 -11.55
CA SER A 75 -8.86 19.36 -10.18
C SER A 75 -8.02 18.65 -9.11
N ALA A 76 -7.59 17.41 -9.37
CA ALA A 76 -6.75 16.65 -8.42
C ALA A 76 -5.39 17.32 -8.20
N LEU A 77 -4.73 17.81 -9.26
CA LEU A 77 -3.49 18.57 -9.11
C LEU A 77 -3.72 19.85 -8.31
N ARG A 78 -4.76 20.62 -8.65
CA ARG A 78 -5.08 21.88 -7.94
C ARG A 78 -5.33 21.66 -6.45
N THR A 79 -6.06 20.60 -6.12
CA THR A 79 -6.31 20.21 -4.73
C THR A 79 -5.03 19.80 -4.01
N LEU A 80 -4.17 19.02 -4.67
CA LEU A 80 -2.90 18.58 -4.10
C LEU A 80 -1.99 19.77 -3.73
N VAL A 81 -1.76 20.66 -4.70
CA VAL A 81 -0.80 21.78 -4.52
C VAL A 81 -1.42 23.01 -3.86
N GLY A 82 -2.75 23.09 -3.75
CA GLY A 82 -3.46 24.20 -3.17
C GLY A 82 -3.39 25.50 -4.00
N LEU A 83 -3.19 25.37 -5.32
CA LEU A 83 -3.10 26.49 -6.25
C LEU A 83 -4.29 26.47 -7.20
N ASP A 84 -4.76 27.66 -7.61
CA ASP A 84 -5.79 27.83 -8.60
C ASP A 84 -5.23 27.67 -10.04
N GLU A 85 -6.11 27.54 -11.00
CA GLU A 85 -5.76 27.36 -12.41
C GLU A 85 -4.97 28.55 -12.98
N GLN A 86 -5.29 29.77 -12.53
CA GLN A 86 -4.61 30.98 -13.01
C GLN A 86 -3.16 31.03 -12.53
N SER A 87 -2.90 30.59 -11.30
CA SER A 87 -1.54 30.52 -10.74
C SER A 87 -0.69 29.41 -11.35
N LEU A 88 -1.34 28.31 -11.78
CA LEU A 88 -0.68 27.17 -12.41
C LEU A 88 -0.35 27.42 -13.86
N SER A 89 -1.25 28.03 -14.61
CA SER A 89 -1.09 28.30 -16.05
C SER A 89 0.15 29.14 -16.32
N GLY A 90 1.01 28.67 -17.24
CA GLY A 90 2.28 29.32 -17.61
C GLY A 90 3.41 29.14 -16.59
N SER A 91 3.15 28.59 -15.39
CA SER A 91 4.21 28.30 -14.43
C SER A 91 4.97 27.01 -14.85
N PRO A 92 6.25 26.89 -14.52
CA PRO A 92 7.01 25.69 -14.84
C PRO A 92 6.58 24.52 -13.95
N ALA A 93 6.34 23.34 -14.56
CA ALA A 93 5.89 22.14 -13.83
C ALA A 93 6.85 21.73 -12.70
N TYR A 94 8.14 21.93 -12.87
CA TYR A 94 9.15 21.61 -11.85
C TYR A 94 9.08 22.52 -10.62
N ALA A 95 8.45 23.72 -10.70
CA ALA A 95 8.25 24.58 -9.53
C ALA A 95 7.24 24.00 -8.52
N LEU A 96 6.44 23.00 -8.92
CA LEU A 96 5.50 22.29 -8.04
C LEU A 96 6.19 21.23 -7.18
N LEU A 97 7.48 20.96 -7.40
CA LEU A 97 8.21 19.93 -6.70
C LEU A 97 8.78 20.43 -5.37
N ALA A 98 8.89 19.53 -4.40
CA ALA A 98 9.28 19.85 -3.04
C ALA A 98 10.80 19.89 -2.83
N ASP A 99 11.56 19.20 -3.70
CA ASP A 99 13.01 19.05 -3.54
C ASP A 99 13.77 19.18 -4.86
N PRO A 100 15.05 19.62 -4.83
CA PRO A 100 15.88 19.82 -6.01
C PRO A 100 16.20 18.54 -6.79
N HIS A 101 16.15 17.37 -6.12
CA HIS A 101 16.40 16.09 -6.79
C HIS A 101 15.24 15.75 -7.73
N SER A 102 14.01 15.83 -7.24
CA SER A 102 12.78 15.65 -8.03
C SER A 102 12.73 16.66 -9.19
N GLU A 103 13.11 17.92 -8.95
CA GLU A 103 13.18 18.95 -9.99
C GLU A 103 14.16 18.56 -11.11
N THR A 104 15.36 18.14 -10.74
CA THR A 104 16.40 17.73 -11.70
C THR A 104 15.97 16.52 -12.50
N GLN A 105 15.39 15.50 -11.85
CA GLN A 105 14.88 14.30 -12.50
C GLN A 105 13.78 14.63 -13.50
N LEU A 106 12.78 15.41 -13.13
CA LEU A 106 11.68 15.76 -14.01
C LEU A 106 12.20 16.55 -15.21
N ARG A 107 13.07 17.54 -14.99
CA ARG A 107 13.68 18.36 -16.05
C ARG A 107 14.46 17.50 -17.05
N GLN A 108 15.28 16.56 -16.59
CA GLN A 108 16.04 15.65 -17.44
C GLN A 108 15.12 14.71 -18.22
N THR A 109 14.08 14.18 -17.58
CA THR A 109 13.10 13.30 -18.19
C THR A 109 12.35 14.02 -19.33
N LEU A 110 11.82 15.21 -19.09
CA LEU A 110 11.13 15.99 -20.12
C LEU A 110 12.07 16.37 -21.27
N ALA A 111 13.32 16.70 -20.98
CA ALA A 111 14.30 17.01 -22.04
C ALA A 111 14.65 15.81 -22.91
N SER A 112 14.61 14.59 -22.37
CA SER A 112 14.90 13.35 -23.10
C SER A 112 13.72 12.84 -23.93
N LEU A 113 12.50 13.18 -23.55
CA LEU A 113 11.25 12.71 -24.17
C LEU A 113 10.87 13.64 -25.33
N ARG A 114 11.33 13.34 -26.55
CA ARG A 114 11.02 14.12 -27.76
C ARG A 114 10.48 13.28 -28.92
N HIS A 115 10.55 11.96 -28.82
CA HIS A 115 10.05 11.07 -29.88
C HIS A 115 8.56 10.76 -29.67
N PRO A 116 7.75 10.71 -30.73
CA PRO A 116 6.36 10.25 -30.64
C PRO A 116 6.28 8.90 -29.93
N ASN A 117 5.29 8.72 -29.05
CA ASN A 117 5.09 7.53 -28.23
C ASN A 117 6.18 7.24 -27.19
N ALA A 118 7.14 8.13 -26.98
CA ALA A 118 8.07 8.00 -25.87
C ALA A 118 7.33 8.27 -24.54
N SER A 119 7.61 7.41 -23.56
CA SER A 119 7.10 7.55 -22.19
C SER A 119 8.19 7.23 -21.18
N ALA A 120 8.12 7.83 -20.03
CA ALA A 120 8.97 7.52 -18.89
C ALA A 120 8.17 7.64 -17.59
N SER A 121 8.50 6.80 -16.62
CA SER A 121 7.93 6.91 -15.27
C SER A 121 9.02 7.23 -14.27
N LEU A 122 8.69 8.10 -13.30
CA LEU A 122 9.59 8.52 -12.25
C LEU A 122 8.81 8.83 -10.97
N GLU A 123 9.39 8.55 -9.83
CA GLU A 123 8.84 8.97 -8.54
C GLU A 123 9.42 10.34 -8.17
N VAL A 124 8.56 11.34 -7.94
CA VAL A 124 8.93 12.70 -7.54
C VAL A 124 8.09 13.17 -6.37
N ASN A 125 8.60 14.12 -5.60
CA ASN A 125 7.88 14.70 -4.49
C ASN A 125 7.25 16.02 -4.92
N PHE A 126 5.91 16.07 -4.98
CA PHE A 126 5.17 17.31 -5.13
C PHE A 126 5.10 18.04 -3.78
N ARG A 127 5.01 19.35 -3.84
CA ARG A 127 4.72 20.17 -2.66
C ARG A 127 3.21 20.31 -2.52
N ASP A 128 2.66 19.85 -1.40
CA ASP A 128 1.23 20.02 -1.12
C ASP A 128 0.88 21.47 -0.69
N ALA A 129 -0.42 21.69 -0.46
CA ALA A 129 -0.93 22.99 -0.01
C ALA A 129 -0.33 23.49 1.33
N SER A 130 0.21 22.56 2.15
CA SER A 130 0.88 22.88 3.43
C SER A 130 2.39 23.10 3.28
N GLY A 131 2.95 22.83 2.10
CA GLY A 131 4.38 22.86 1.82
C GLY A 131 5.08 21.51 2.09
N ALA A 132 4.35 20.46 2.49
CA ALA A 132 4.91 19.14 2.76
C ALA A 132 5.17 18.34 1.47
N PRO A 133 6.21 17.49 1.44
CA PRO A 133 6.48 16.63 0.29
C PRO A 133 5.50 15.46 0.22
N VAL A 134 4.83 15.33 -0.91
CA VAL A 134 3.95 14.20 -1.24
C VAL A 134 4.59 13.39 -2.37
N PRO A 135 4.97 12.13 -2.15
CA PRO A 135 5.52 11.28 -3.19
C PRO A 135 4.43 10.92 -4.20
N VAL A 136 4.74 11.13 -5.48
CA VAL A 136 3.85 10.89 -6.62
C VAL A 136 4.62 10.07 -7.65
N ASP A 137 4.03 8.97 -8.10
CA ASP A 137 4.52 8.21 -9.25
C ASP A 137 3.99 8.87 -10.53
N VAL A 138 4.88 9.47 -11.32
CA VAL A 138 4.54 10.27 -12.49
C VAL A 138 4.92 9.52 -13.75
N SER A 139 3.94 9.34 -14.64
CA SER A 139 4.14 8.89 -16.01
C SER A 139 4.13 10.10 -16.95
N CYS A 140 5.24 10.33 -17.63
CA CYS A 140 5.41 11.40 -18.61
C CYS A 140 5.27 10.82 -20.02
N THR A 141 4.44 11.45 -20.85
CA THR A 141 4.25 11.07 -22.25
C THR A 141 4.39 12.29 -23.17
N VAL A 142 4.79 12.03 -24.41
CA VAL A 142 4.91 13.08 -25.43
C VAL A 142 3.55 13.43 -26.02
N ARG A 143 3.24 14.72 -26.11
CA ARG A 143 2.10 15.27 -26.82
C ARG A 143 2.50 15.75 -28.20
N SER A 144 1.79 15.27 -29.23
CA SER A 144 2.05 15.65 -30.62
C SER A 144 0.78 16.19 -31.27
N ALA A 145 0.92 17.19 -32.11
CA ALA A 145 -0.17 17.65 -32.98
C ALA A 145 -0.52 16.61 -34.03
N GLY A 146 -1.68 16.74 -34.69
CA GLY A 146 -2.14 15.81 -35.73
C GLY A 146 -1.20 15.64 -36.92
N ASN A 147 -0.26 16.56 -37.11
CA ASN A 147 0.81 16.49 -38.13
C ASN A 147 2.11 15.82 -37.60
N GLY A 148 2.09 15.22 -36.39
CA GLY A 148 3.25 14.60 -35.76
C GLY A 148 4.26 15.55 -35.13
N ARG A 149 3.99 16.88 -35.16
CA ARG A 149 4.88 17.87 -34.52
C ARG A 149 4.77 17.78 -33.01
N PHE A 150 5.91 17.70 -32.32
CA PHE A 150 6.00 17.79 -30.87
C PHE A 150 5.43 19.13 -30.38
N ILE A 151 4.49 19.08 -29.45
CA ILE A 151 3.82 20.25 -28.86
C ILE A 151 3.93 20.30 -27.34
N GLY A 152 4.54 19.29 -26.70
CA GLY A 152 4.75 19.29 -25.26
C GLY A 152 4.64 17.91 -24.65
N HIS A 153 4.31 17.87 -23.36
CA HIS A 153 4.22 16.65 -22.58
C HIS A 153 2.89 16.59 -21.83
N VAL A 154 2.42 15.36 -21.57
CA VAL A 154 1.36 15.08 -20.58
C VAL A 154 1.98 14.29 -19.46
N LEU A 155 1.72 14.73 -18.23
CA LEU A 155 2.15 14.07 -17.01
C LEU A 155 0.90 13.59 -16.26
N VAL A 156 0.88 12.30 -15.95
CA VAL A 156 -0.15 11.69 -15.11
C VAL A 156 0.54 11.16 -13.86
N GLY A 157 0.13 11.64 -12.70
CA GLY A 157 0.78 11.31 -11.44
C GLY A 157 -0.17 10.68 -10.43
N ARG A 158 0.23 9.56 -9.84
CA ARG A 158 -0.51 8.90 -8.77
C ARG A 158 0.10 9.21 -7.42
N PRO A 159 -0.61 9.94 -6.53
CA PRO A 159 -0.13 10.15 -5.16
C PRO A 159 0.04 8.84 -4.41
N LEU A 160 1.24 8.59 -3.87
CA LEU A 160 1.60 7.36 -3.16
C LEU A 160 1.41 7.47 -1.64
N GLY A 161 0.95 8.60 -1.12
CA GLY A 161 0.87 8.88 0.31
C GLY A 161 0.04 7.86 1.07
N GLU A 162 -1.19 7.59 0.66
CA GLU A 162 -2.08 6.62 1.29
C GLU A 162 -1.55 5.19 1.16
N LEU A 163 -1.04 4.81 0.00
CA LEU A 163 -0.48 3.49 -0.25
C LEU A 163 0.76 3.24 0.62
N LYS A 164 1.68 4.18 0.70
CA LYS A 164 2.88 4.08 1.55
C LYS A 164 2.53 4.06 3.03
N HIS A 165 1.49 4.79 3.45
CA HIS A 165 0.99 4.76 4.83
C HIS A 165 0.36 3.40 5.17
N ALA A 166 -0.53 2.89 4.33
CA ALA A 166 -1.16 1.57 4.50
C ALA A 166 -0.12 0.44 4.51
N TYR A 167 0.88 0.51 3.62
CA TYR A 167 1.97 -0.48 3.60
C TYR A 167 2.80 -0.45 4.88
N ARG A 168 3.08 0.73 5.43
CA ARG A 168 3.80 0.89 6.70
C ARG A 168 3.00 0.28 7.86
N GLN A 169 1.71 0.60 7.97
CA GLN A 169 0.84 0.02 8.99
C GLN A 169 0.76 -1.51 8.89
N LEU A 170 0.64 -2.05 7.68
CA LEU A 170 0.64 -3.49 7.46
C LEU A 170 1.96 -4.14 7.91
N HIS A 171 3.08 -3.51 7.58
CA HIS A 171 4.40 -4.00 7.97
C HIS A 171 4.60 -4.01 9.49
N GLU A 172 4.21 -2.93 10.18
CA GLU A 172 4.25 -2.83 11.64
C GLU A 172 3.35 -3.88 12.31
N ALA A 173 2.14 -4.08 11.80
CA ALA A 173 1.23 -5.11 12.29
C ALA A 173 1.79 -6.53 12.09
N HIS A 174 2.41 -6.79 10.94
CA HIS A 174 3.06 -8.08 10.65
C HIS A 174 4.22 -8.36 11.62
N GLU A 175 5.08 -7.39 11.86
CA GLU A 175 6.19 -7.52 12.82
C GLU A 175 5.70 -7.73 14.27
N ALA A 176 4.63 -7.04 14.68
CA ALA A 176 4.00 -7.24 15.98
C ALA A 176 3.42 -8.66 16.13
N LEU A 177 2.73 -9.15 15.10
CA LEU A 177 2.18 -10.51 15.05
C LEU A 177 3.29 -11.56 15.18
N LYS A 178 4.38 -11.40 14.43
CA LYS A 178 5.54 -12.30 14.46
C LYS A 178 6.18 -12.37 15.86
N ARG A 179 6.35 -11.23 16.54
CA ARG A 179 6.84 -11.18 17.91
C ARG A 179 5.93 -11.91 18.89
N THR A 180 4.62 -11.70 18.77
CA THR A 180 3.62 -12.36 19.62
C THR A 180 3.62 -13.88 19.43
N GLN A 181 3.71 -14.36 18.17
CA GLN A 181 3.84 -15.79 17.87
C GLN A 181 5.10 -16.41 18.51
N GLN A 182 6.24 -15.72 18.43
CA GLN A 182 7.46 -16.19 19.05
C GLN A 182 7.34 -16.27 20.58
N GLN A 183 6.70 -15.29 21.21
CA GLN A 183 6.43 -15.29 22.65
C GLN A 183 5.52 -16.45 23.06
N LEU A 184 4.43 -16.70 22.31
CA LEU A 184 3.52 -17.81 22.55
C LEU A 184 4.25 -19.17 22.44
N LEU A 185 5.05 -19.37 21.39
CA LEU A 185 5.84 -20.60 21.23
C LEU A 185 6.83 -20.78 22.39
N HIS A 186 7.47 -19.71 22.84
CA HIS A 186 8.37 -19.78 24.00
C HIS A 186 7.61 -20.13 25.30
N ALA A 187 6.46 -19.49 25.53
CA ALA A 187 5.63 -19.77 26.71
C ALA A 187 5.11 -21.22 26.70
N GLU A 188 4.70 -21.73 25.55
CA GLU A 188 4.25 -23.13 25.40
C GLU A 188 5.38 -24.13 25.68
N LYS A 189 6.59 -23.86 25.17
CA LYS A 189 7.77 -24.68 25.48
C LYS A 189 8.10 -24.66 26.96
N MET A 190 8.05 -23.49 27.61
CA MET A 190 8.29 -23.37 29.07
C MET A 190 7.22 -24.09 29.89
N ALA A 191 5.95 -23.98 29.51
CA ALA A 191 4.87 -24.71 30.18
C ALA A 191 5.01 -26.24 30.01
N SER A 192 5.41 -26.69 28.84
CA SER A 192 5.68 -28.12 28.58
C SER A 192 6.86 -28.63 29.40
N LEU A 193 7.96 -27.87 29.43
CA LEU A 193 9.13 -28.19 30.23
C LEU A 193 8.79 -28.22 31.74
N GLY A 194 8.01 -27.26 32.24
CA GLY A 194 7.57 -27.24 33.63
C GLY A 194 6.78 -28.48 34.04
N ARG A 195 5.87 -28.96 33.18
CA ARG A 195 5.13 -30.21 33.40
C ARG A 195 6.04 -31.44 33.42
N LEU A 196 7.00 -31.50 32.48
CA LEU A 196 7.96 -32.61 32.43
C LEU A 196 8.86 -32.62 33.68
N VAL A 197 9.41 -31.50 34.09
CA VAL A 197 10.27 -31.38 35.29
C VAL A 197 9.51 -31.77 36.55
N ALA A 198 8.25 -31.33 36.71
CA ALA A 198 7.40 -31.71 37.84
C ALA A 198 7.13 -33.23 37.87
N GLY A 199 6.85 -33.84 36.72
CA GLY A 199 6.66 -35.29 36.60
C GLY A 199 7.92 -36.07 36.97
N VAL A 200 9.07 -35.70 36.42
CA VAL A 200 10.36 -36.33 36.69
C VAL A 200 10.75 -36.15 38.16
N ALA A 201 10.55 -34.96 38.74
CA ALA A 201 10.83 -34.74 40.15
C ALA A 201 9.98 -35.64 41.06
N HIS A 202 8.72 -35.86 40.73
CA HIS A 202 7.84 -36.75 41.48
C HIS A 202 8.30 -38.21 41.36
N GLU A 203 8.66 -38.66 40.15
CA GLU A 203 9.15 -40.02 39.90
C GLU A 203 10.52 -40.26 40.55
N LEU A 204 11.42 -39.28 40.64
CA LEU A 204 12.71 -39.41 41.34
C LEU A 204 12.55 -39.38 42.86
N ASN A 205 11.65 -38.61 43.42
CA ASN A 205 11.41 -38.55 44.83
C ASN A 205 10.92 -39.89 45.42
N ASN A 206 10.18 -40.69 44.65
CA ASN A 206 9.68 -41.98 45.09
C ASN A 206 10.84 -42.96 45.46
N PRO A 207 11.77 -43.28 44.53
CA PRO A 207 12.87 -44.18 44.84
C PRO A 207 13.82 -43.60 45.88
N ILE A 208 14.03 -42.26 45.86
CA ILE A 208 14.88 -41.61 46.86
C ILE A 208 14.30 -41.80 48.26
N SER A 209 12.95 -41.62 48.41
CA SER A 209 12.27 -41.86 49.68
C SER A 209 12.36 -43.29 50.18
N PHE A 210 12.27 -44.27 49.25
CA PHE A 210 12.46 -45.69 49.59
C PHE A 210 13.91 -45.96 50.04
N VAL A 211 14.91 -45.43 49.37
CA VAL A 211 16.32 -45.58 49.73
C VAL A 211 16.56 -44.95 51.10
N LEU A 212 16.04 -43.76 51.34
CA LEU A 212 16.23 -43.04 52.61
C LEU A 212 15.55 -43.80 53.78
N ALA A 213 14.35 -44.29 53.57
CA ALA A 213 13.63 -45.12 54.56
C ALA A 213 14.41 -46.39 54.89
N ASN A 214 14.90 -47.11 53.87
CA ASN A 214 15.70 -48.30 54.09
C ASN A 214 17.04 -47.98 54.81
N ALA A 215 17.69 -46.88 54.47
CA ALA A 215 18.90 -46.43 55.16
C ALA A 215 18.67 -46.15 56.65
N HIS A 216 17.56 -45.50 57.01
CA HIS A 216 17.14 -45.27 58.35
C HIS A 216 16.92 -46.57 59.13
N VAL A 217 16.25 -47.55 58.48
CA VAL A 217 16.07 -48.85 59.07
C VAL A 217 17.37 -49.59 59.34
N LEU A 218 18.29 -49.55 58.36
CA LEU A 218 19.63 -50.13 58.50
C LEU A 218 20.46 -49.43 59.61
N ASP A 219 20.41 -48.13 59.72
CA ASP A 219 21.08 -47.38 60.80
C ASP A 219 20.50 -47.80 62.17
N SER A 220 19.18 -47.92 62.25
CA SER A 220 18.53 -48.40 63.47
C SER A 220 18.95 -49.84 63.87
N TYR A 221 19.02 -50.71 62.87
CA TYR A 221 19.51 -52.09 63.12
C TYR A 221 21.01 -52.08 63.53
N GLY A 222 21.83 -51.25 62.86
CA GLY A 222 23.24 -51.10 63.22
C GLY A 222 23.42 -50.69 64.67
N LYS A 223 22.68 -49.66 65.13
CA LYS A 223 22.69 -49.18 66.52
C LYS A 223 22.25 -50.26 67.50
N ARG A 224 21.20 -51.01 67.20
CA ARG A 224 20.74 -52.13 68.06
C ARG A 224 21.77 -53.22 68.17
N LEU A 225 22.39 -53.60 67.05
CA LEU A 225 23.45 -54.62 67.03
C LEU A 225 24.66 -54.16 67.81
N GLN A 226 25.06 -52.88 67.72
CA GLN A 226 26.18 -52.30 68.42
C GLN A 226 25.93 -52.34 69.94
N GLN A 227 24.70 -51.99 70.41
CA GLN A 227 24.28 -52.11 71.80
C GLN A 227 24.40 -53.54 72.34
N TYR A 228 23.93 -54.51 71.53
CA TYR A 228 24.08 -55.93 71.90
C TYR A 228 25.49 -56.39 71.98
N LEU A 229 26.34 -56.06 71.04
CA LEU A 229 27.80 -56.42 71.06
C LEU A 229 28.50 -55.75 72.24
N GLN A 230 28.13 -54.54 72.56
CA GLN A 230 28.75 -53.86 73.76
C GLN A 230 28.35 -54.61 75.01
N ALA A 231 27.10 -55.04 75.23
CA ALA A 231 26.68 -55.80 76.40
C ALA A 231 27.39 -57.20 76.45
N VAL A 232 27.68 -57.84 75.36
CA VAL A 232 28.45 -59.07 75.23
C VAL A 232 29.94 -58.77 75.69
N HIS A 233 30.51 -57.68 75.25
CA HIS A 233 31.87 -57.28 75.58
C HIS A 233 32.01 -56.98 77.09
N ASP A 234 30.99 -56.32 77.67
CA ASP A 234 30.96 -55.98 79.08
C ASP A 234 30.74 -57.14 80.04
N GLY A 235 30.57 -58.36 79.50
CA GLY A 235 30.44 -59.59 80.27
C GLY A 235 29.06 -59.81 80.90
N GLU A 236 27.98 -59.29 80.30
CA GLU A 236 26.64 -59.47 80.74
C GLU A 236 26.27 -60.98 80.82
N SER A 237 25.42 -61.34 81.77
CA SER A 237 25.01 -62.72 81.96
C SER A 237 24.14 -63.24 80.76
N GLN A 238 24.16 -64.55 80.48
CA GLN A 238 23.41 -65.16 79.42
C GLN A 238 21.91 -64.80 79.47
N THR A 239 21.34 -64.69 80.70
CA THR A 239 19.98 -64.30 80.91
C THR A 239 19.69 -62.86 80.55
N GLY A 240 20.63 -61.96 80.88
CA GLY A 240 20.61 -60.56 80.54
C GLY A 240 20.74 -60.32 79.06
N LEU A 241 21.66 -61.04 78.37
CA LEU A 241 21.81 -60.99 76.90
C LEU A 241 20.51 -61.48 76.16
N GLN A 242 19.86 -62.50 76.65
CA GLN A 242 18.56 -62.94 76.06
C GLN A 242 17.43 -61.88 76.23
N ALA A 243 17.40 -61.22 77.40
CA ALA A 243 16.42 -60.17 77.66
C ALA A 243 16.69 -58.95 76.72
N LEU A 244 17.99 -58.58 76.59
CA LEU A 244 18.39 -57.47 75.70
C LEU A 244 18.10 -57.77 74.22
N ARG A 245 18.32 -59.03 73.77
CA ARG A 245 17.96 -59.49 72.40
C ARG A 245 16.49 -59.26 72.11
N ARG A 246 15.61 -59.65 73.01
CA ARG A 246 14.14 -59.46 72.86
C ARG A 246 13.79 -57.97 72.87
N GLN A 247 14.39 -57.17 73.76
CA GLN A 247 14.15 -55.74 73.83
C GLN A 247 14.55 -55.01 72.54
N LEU A 248 15.69 -55.37 71.98
CA LEU A 248 16.23 -54.78 70.78
C LEU A 248 15.61 -55.35 69.51
N ARG A 249 14.74 -56.40 69.61
CA ARG A 249 14.12 -57.09 68.47
C ARG A 249 15.17 -57.54 67.42
N ILE A 250 16.26 -58.21 67.90
CA ILE A 250 17.32 -58.70 67.04
C ILE A 250 17.03 -60.14 66.57
N ASP A 251 16.05 -60.80 67.12
CA ASP A 251 15.68 -62.14 66.76
C ASP A 251 15.09 -62.17 65.32
N PRO A 252 15.48 -63.14 64.50
CA PRO A 252 14.90 -63.30 63.18
C PRO A 252 13.40 -63.56 63.31
N LEU A 253 12.61 -62.96 62.37
CA LEU A 253 11.23 -63.23 62.17
C LEU A 253 10.97 -64.68 61.83
#